data_dde83563ee12484c625544f258345e47
#
_entry.id   dde83563ee12484c625544f258345e47
#
_cell.length_a   1.000
_cell.length_b   1.000
_cell.length_c   1.000
_cell.angle_alpha   90.00
_cell.angle_beta   90.00
_cell.angle_gamma   90.00
#
_symmetry.space_group_name_H-M   'P 1'
#
loop_
_entity.id
_entity.type
_entity.pdbx_description
1 polymer ?
#
loop_
_entity_poly.entity_id
_entity_poly.type
_entity_poly.pdbx_seq_one_letter_code
_entity_poly.pdbx_strand_id
1 'polypeptide(L)'
;DGEGEIQYQNFNACEAKFEINGKNVHPGSAKNVMINAVLIAADINNMLPRYEIPRYTEEYEGFYHLLSIHGDEGYAIAEYIIRDHDTDSFEARKNTLRHIEKTLNEFWGAGTVALTLTDEYKNMECIIKEHMYLIDYARQACANANVPEDISPIRGGTDGCKLSFK
;
A
#
# COMPACT_ATOMS: atom_id res chain seq x y z
N ASP A 1 0.82 -21.90 2.90
CA ASP A 1 2.03 -22.72 2.88
C ASP A 1 1.76 -23.96 2.02
N GLY A 2 2.39 -23.99 0.83
CA GLY A 2 2.31 -25.10 -0.11
C GLY A 2 3.50 -26.04 -0.01
N GLU A 3 3.34 -27.23 -0.53
CA GLU A 3 4.41 -28.22 -0.62
C GLU A 3 5.42 -27.78 -1.69
N GLY A 4 6.70 -27.63 -1.31
CA GLY A 4 7.77 -27.19 -2.22
C GLY A 4 7.88 -25.69 -2.43
N GLU A 5 7.08 -24.86 -1.78
CA GLU A 5 7.20 -23.41 -1.85
C GLU A 5 8.52 -22.90 -1.28
N ILE A 6 9.27 -22.17 -2.10
CA ILE A 6 10.50 -21.45 -1.72
C ILE A 6 10.29 -19.98 -2.00
N GLN A 7 10.13 -19.19 -0.95
CA GLN A 7 9.77 -17.80 -1.05
C GLN A 7 10.85 -16.92 -0.40
N TYR A 8 11.50 -16.07 -1.19
CA TYR A 8 12.56 -15.16 -0.73
C TYR A 8 12.32 -13.70 -1.10
N GLN A 9 11.17 -13.43 -1.69
CA GLN A 9 10.69 -12.10 -2.06
C GLN A 9 9.29 -11.88 -1.47
N ASN A 10 9.08 -10.71 -0.89
CA ASN A 10 7.79 -10.29 -0.36
C ASN A 10 7.52 -8.83 -0.72
N PHE A 11 6.30 -8.34 -0.52
CA PHE A 11 6.01 -6.93 -0.71
C PHE A 11 6.80 -6.03 0.26
N ASN A 12 7.14 -4.81 -0.20
CA ASN A 12 7.24 -3.65 0.68
C ASN A 12 5.82 -3.23 1.08
N ALA A 13 5.64 -2.75 2.28
CA ALA A 13 4.34 -2.46 2.84
C ALA A 13 4.28 -1.12 3.57
N CYS A 14 3.24 -0.34 3.27
CA CYS A 14 2.95 0.92 3.95
C CYS A 14 1.44 1.03 4.19
N GLU A 15 1.08 1.50 5.38
CA GLU A 15 -0.25 2.04 5.65
C GLU A 15 -0.29 3.52 5.30
N ALA A 16 -1.40 3.96 4.72
CA ALA A 16 -1.66 5.36 4.41
C ALA A 16 -3.00 5.77 4.99
N LYS A 17 -2.98 6.82 5.81
CA LYS A 17 -4.17 7.40 6.43
C LYS A 17 -4.33 8.84 5.97
N PHE A 18 -5.45 9.14 5.33
CA PHE A 18 -5.88 10.50 5.06
C PHE A 18 -6.88 10.94 6.12
N GLU A 19 -6.60 12.06 6.78
CA GLU A 19 -7.52 12.76 7.66
C GLU A 19 -7.99 14.01 6.94
N ILE A 20 -9.30 14.18 6.79
CA ILE A 20 -9.90 15.25 6.00
C ILE A 20 -10.76 16.11 6.91
N ASN A 21 -10.41 17.40 7.00
CA ASN A 21 -11.17 18.40 7.75
C ASN A 21 -12.12 19.14 6.81
N GLY A 22 -13.42 18.91 7.00
CA GLY A 22 -14.46 19.60 6.28
C GLY A 22 -14.86 20.93 6.94
N LYS A 23 -15.75 21.64 6.26
CA LYS A 23 -16.41 22.83 6.79
C LYS A 23 -17.91 22.70 6.56
N ASN A 24 -18.61 22.30 7.62
CA ASN A 24 -20.05 22.13 7.57
C ASN A 24 -20.74 23.52 7.65
N VAL A 25 -21.67 23.75 6.76
CA VAL A 25 -22.54 24.93 6.72
C VAL A 25 -23.91 24.51 6.21
N HIS A 26 -24.95 25.33 6.50
CA HIS A 26 -26.30 25.05 6.00
C HIS A 26 -26.31 24.94 4.47
N PRO A 27 -26.86 23.83 3.88
CA PRO A 27 -26.80 23.58 2.44
C PRO A 27 -27.31 24.73 1.56
N GLY A 28 -28.35 25.44 1.99
CA GLY A 28 -28.89 26.58 1.29
C GLY A 28 -27.94 27.80 1.18
N SER A 29 -26.88 27.83 1.99
CA SER A 29 -25.86 28.91 2.02
C SER A 29 -24.46 28.36 1.74
N ALA A 30 -24.34 27.17 1.17
CA ALA A 30 -23.08 26.42 1.06
C ALA A 30 -22.19 26.83 -0.12
N LYS A 31 -22.71 27.61 -1.08
CA LYS A 31 -21.98 27.96 -2.30
C LYS A 31 -20.65 28.64 -1.98
N ASN A 32 -19.55 28.05 -2.43
CA ASN A 32 -18.16 28.49 -2.24
C ASN A 32 -17.71 28.57 -0.77
N VAL A 33 -18.43 27.91 0.16
CA VAL A 33 -18.15 27.96 1.60
C VAL A 33 -17.99 26.56 2.20
N MET A 34 -18.88 25.61 1.81
CA MET A 34 -18.87 24.24 2.33
C MET A 34 -17.65 23.48 1.79
N ILE A 35 -17.03 22.73 2.67
CA ILE A 35 -16.02 21.71 2.33
C ILE A 35 -16.56 20.39 2.88
N ASN A 36 -16.93 19.47 2.01
CA ASN A 36 -17.49 18.17 2.40
C ASN A 36 -16.39 17.12 2.46
N ALA A 37 -16.03 16.68 3.65
CA ALA A 37 -14.91 15.77 3.88
C ALA A 37 -15.10 14.39 3.24
N VAL A 38 -16.31 13.83 3.27
CA VAL A 38 -16.60 12.52 2.64
C VAL A 38 -16.49 12.58 1.13
N LEU A 39 -16.88 13.69 0.48
CA LEU A 39 -16.69 13.85 -0.96
C LEU A 39 -15.22 13.93 -1.32
N ILE A 40 -14.40 14.65 -0.52
CA ILE A 40 -12.95 14.69 -0.72
C ILE A 40 -12.32 13.30 -0.53
N ALA A 41 -12.77 12.50 0.43
CA ALA A 41 -12.33 11.11 0.59
C ALA A 41 -12.63 10.26 -0.67
N ALA A 42 -13.79 10.46 -1.29
CA ALA A 42 -14.12 9.81 -2.56
C ALA A 42 -13.23 10.33 -3.72
N ASP A 43 -12.93 11.62 -3.75
CA ASP A 43 -12.04 12.22 -4.75
C ASP A 43 -10.62 11.67 -4.65
N ILE A 44 -10.08 11.47 -3.42
CA ILE A 44 -8.78 10.81 -3.22
C ILE A 44 -8.75 9.46 -3.93
N ASN A 45 -9.78 8.64 -3.74
CA ASN A 45 -9.86 7.33 -4.40
C ASN A 45 -9.96 7.44 -5.93
N ASN A 46 -10.67 8.45 -6.45
CA ASN A 46 -10.79 8.69 -7.88
C ASN A 46 -9.51 9.23 -8.54
N MET A 47 -8.60 9.83 -7.77
CA MET A 47 -7.30 10.30 -8.23
C MET A 47 -6.25 9.20 -8.30
N LEU A 48 -6.49 8.03 -7.69
CA LEU A 48 -5.61 6.87 -7.75
C LEU A 48 -5.81 6.07 -9.05
N PRO A 49 -4.78 5.35 -9.53
CA PRO A 49 -4.89 4.50 -10.71
C PRO A 49 -5.96 3.42 -10.51
N ARG A 50 -7.00 3.47 -11.33
CA ARG A 50 -8.22 2.67 -11.17
C ARG A 50 -7.99 1.16 -11.15
N TYR A 51 -6.99 0.67 -11.88
CA TYR A 51 -6.73 -0.76 -12.05
C TYR A 51 -5.58 -1.28 -11.17
N GLU A 52 -4.90 -0.40 -10.44
CA GLU A 52 -3.84 -0.79 -9.51
C GLU A 52 -4.41 -1.10 -8.12
N ILE A 53 -5.35 -2.03 -8.08
CA ILE A 53 -6.02 -2.52 -6.87
C ILE A 53 -5.93 -4.05 -6.80
N PRO A 54 -6.07 -4.69 -5.63
CA PRO A 54 -5.91 -6.14 -5.47
C PRO A 54 -6.73 -7.00 -6.44
N ARG A 55 -7.90 -6.50 -6.86
CA ARG A 55 -8.77 -7.22 -7.81
C ARG A 55 -8.16 -7.40 -9.20
N TYR A 56 -7.24 -6.52 -9.61
CA TYR A 56 -6.71 -6.46 -10.97
C TYR A 56 -5.20 -6.66 -11.04
N THR A 57 -4.57 -7.00 -9.93
CA THR A 57 -3.11 -7.18 -9.83
C THR A 57 -2.75 -8.59 -9.39
N GLU A 58 -1.69 -9.12 -9.96
CA GLU A 58 -1.15 -10.46 -9.66
C GLU A 58 0.38 -10.44 -9.57
N GLU A 59 0.98 -11.54 -9.17
CA GLU A 59 2.43 -11.75 -9.10
C GLU A 59 3.18 -10.57 -8.44
N TYR A 60 4.02 -9.86 -9.22
CA TYR A 60 4.85 -8.75 -8.77
C TYR A 60 4.15 -7.40 -8.79
N GLU A 61 2.95 -7.31 -9.35
CA GLU A 61 2.24 -6.06 -9.50
C GLU A 61 1.80 -5.49 -8.14
N GLY A 62 2.22 -4.25 -7.90
CA GLY A 62 1.84 -3.51 -6.70
C GLY A 62 0.45 -2.90 -6.79
N PHE A 63 -0.08 -2.44 -5.65
CA PHE A 63 -1.44 -1.90 -5.59
C PHE A 63 -1.63 -0.87 -4.47
N TYR A 64 -2.72 -0.11 -4.62
CA TYR A 64 -3.38 0.66 -3.57
C TYR A 64 -4.66 -0.07 -3.17
N HIS A 65 -4.86 -0.35 -1.91
CA HIS A 65 -6.08 -0.99 -1.44
C HIS A 65 -6.78 -0.12 -0.40
N LEU A 66 -7.91 0.45 -0.78
CA LEU A 66 -8.79 1.16 0.14
C LEU A 66 -9.39 0.16 1.13
N LEU A 67 -9.09 0.33 2.41
CA LEU A 67 -9.64 -0.48 3.50
C LEU A 67 -10.96 0.08 4.00
N SER A 68 -10.99 1.40 4.20
CA SER A 68 -12.16 2.05 4.80
C SER A 68 -12.25 3.53 4.46
N ILE A 69 -13.48 4.04 4.44
CA ILE A 69 -13.80 5.46 4.54
C ILE A 69 -14.83 5.60 5.66
N HIS A 70 -14.52 6.44 6.66
CA HIS A 70 -15.40 6.73 7.78
C HIS A 70 -15.52 8.24 7.97
N GLY A 71 -16.71 8.73 8.29
CA GLY A 71 -16.94 10.13 8.61
C GLY A 71 -18.22 10.71 8.09
N ASP A 72 -18.30 12.04 8.12
CA ASP A 72 -19.41 12.86 7.66
C ASP A 72 -18.88 14.07 6.86
N GLU A 73 -19.74 15.07 6.62
CA GLU A 73 -19.34 16.27 5.88
C GLU A 73 -18.31 17.14 6.61
N GLY A 74 -18.24 17.04 7.94
CA GLY A 74 -17.34 17.85 8.77
C GLY A 74 -15.97 17.24 8.98
N TYR A 75 -15.87 15.90 8.95
CA TYR A 75 -14.61 15.17 9.14
C TYR A 75 -14.70 13.77 8.54
N ALA A 76 -13.65 13.35 7.84
CA ALA A 76 -13.57 12.00 7.33
C ALA A 76 -12.14 11.43 7.43
N ILE A 77 -12.06 10.10 7.49
CA ILE A 77 -10.81 9.33 7.42
C ILE A 77 -10.93 8.35 6.26
N ALA A 78 -9.89 8.27 5.44
CA ALA A 78 -9.73 7.22 4.43
C ALA A 78 -8.42 6.45 4.70
N GLU A 79 -8.50 5.13 4.80
CA GLU A 79 -7.38 4.26 5.14
C GLU A 79 -7.07 3.31 3.98
N TYR A 80 -5.78 3.25 3.63
CA TYR A 80 -5.25 2.43 2.55
C TYR A 80 -4.08 1.59 3.03
N ILE A 81 -3.87 0.46 2.38
CA ILE A 81 -2.59 -0.22 2.36
C ILE A 81 -1.97 -0.16 0.97
N ILE A 82 -0.66 0.06 0.95
CA ILE A 82 0.15 0.18 -0.26
C ILE A 82 1.13 -0.99 -0.26
N ARG A 83 1.22 -1.68 -1.39
CA ARG A 83 2.11 -2.83 -1.58
C ARG A 83 2.81 -2.72 -2.93
N ASP A 84 4.10 -3.05 -2.94
CA ASP A 84 4.88 -3.26 -4.17
C ASP A 84 6.12 -4.11 -3.85
N HIS A 85 6.54 -4.98 -4.76
CA HIS A 85 7.78 -5.74 -4.60
C HIS A 85 9.01 -4.87 -4.88
N ASP A 86 8.91 -4.03 -5.90
CA ASP A 86 9.98 -3.12 -6.29
C ASP A 86 10.01 -1.88 -5.38
N THR A 87 11.19 -1.54 -4.87
CA THR A 87 11.36 -0.43 -3.92
C THR A 87 11.13 0.94 -4.58
N ASP A 88 11.57 1.12 -5.83
CA ASP A 88 11.40 2.41 -6.51
C ASP A 88 9.93 2.64 -6.88
N SER A 89 9.24 1.60 -7.34
CA SER A 89 7.80 1.62 -7.60
C SER A 89 7.00 1.86 -6.32
N PHE A 90 7.41 1.25 -5.21
CA PHE A 90 6.80 1.46 -3.89
C PHE A 90 6.91 2.93 -3.43
N GLU A 91 8.10 3.53 -3.54
CA GLU A 91 8.29 4.95 -3.22
C GLU A 91 7.53 5.87 -4.19
N ALA A 92 7.45 5.52 -5.48
CA ALA A 92 6.64 6.25 -6.45
C ALA A 92 5.15 6.23 -6.06
N ARG A 93 4.63 5.11 -5.56
CA ARG A 93 3.26 5.02 -5.04
C ARG A 93 3.03 5.96 -3.85
N LYS A 94 3.95 5.98 -2.90
CA LYS A 94 3.88 6.89 -1.74
C LYS A 94 3.94 8.36 -2.19
N ASN A 95 4.75 8.67 -3.19
CA ASN A 95 4.83 10.02 -3.76
C ASN A 95 3.54 10.44 -4.47
N THR A 96 2.84 9.51 -5.12
CA THR A 96 1.50 9.75 -5.67
C THR A 96 0.53 10.20 -4.59
N LEU A 97 0.51 9.54 -3.42
CA LEU A 97 -0.35 9.94 -2.31
C LEU A 97 0.00 11.33 -1.75
N ARG A 98 1.31 11.64 -1.63
CA ARG A 98 1.77 12.98 -1.21
C ARG A 98 1.35 14.06 -2.23
N HIS A 99 1.38 13.72 -3.52
CA HIS A 99 0.94 14.64 -4.57
C HIS A 99 -0.56 14.90 -4.50
N ILE A 100 -1.36 13.86 -4.23
CA ILE A 100 -2.81 13.98 -4.03
C ILE A 100 -3.11 14.89 -2.83
N GLU A 101 -2.47 14.67 -1.68
CA GLU A 101 -2.60 15.53 -0.50
C GLU A 101 -2.30 16.99 -0.84
N LYS A 102 -1.17 17.23 -1.52
CA LYS A 102 -0.76 18.59 -1.93
C LYS A 102 -1.80 19.24 -2.84
N THR A 103 -2.23 18.53 -3.88
CA THR A 103 -3.21 19.03 -4.86
C THR A 103 -4.54 19.39 -4.20
N LEU A 104 -5.03 18.55 -3.30
CA LEU A 104 -6.28 18.81 -2.59
C LEU A 104 -6.15 20.00 -1.62
N ASN A 105 -5.02 20.15 -0.96
CA ASN A 105 -4.77 21.33 -0.09
C ASN A 105 -4.60 22.61 -0.90
N GLU A 106 -4.07 22.57 -2.11
CA GLU A 106 -4.01 23.72 -3.01
C GLU A 106 -5.41 24.17 -3.46
N PHE A 107 -6.33 23.22 -3.67
CA PHE A 107 -7.69 23.51 -4.12
C PHE A 107 -8.62 23.90 -2.97
N TRP A 108 -8.61 23.16 -1.87
CA TRP A 108 -9.57 23.32 -0.76
C TRP A 108 -9.07 24.22 0.37
N GLY A 109 -7.77 24.49 0.40
CA GLY A 109 -7.11 25.26 1.46
C GLY A 109 -6.16 24.39 2.30
N ALA A 110 -5.07 25.01 2.76
CA ALA A 110 -4.04 24.32 3.54
C ALA A 110 -4.61 23.71 4.83
N GLY A 111 -4.26 22.45 5.09
CA GLY A 111 -4.70 21.70 6.28
C GLY A 111 -6.08 21.05 6.13
N THR A 112 -6.72 21.12 4.95
CA THR A 112 -7.94 20.39 4.66
C THR A 112 -7.68 18.88 4.64
N VAL A 113 -6.57 18.45 4.05
CA VAL A 113 -6.18 17.04 3.97
C VAL A 113 -4.82 16.86 4.64
N ALA A 114 -4.71 15.86 5.51
CA ALA A 114 -3.46 15.45 6.13
C ALA A 114 -3.20 13.96 5.82
N LEU A 115 -2.02 13.64 5.29
CA LEU A 115 -1.58 12.28 4.97
C LEU A 115 -0.56 11.81 6.00
N THR A 116 -0.81 10.65 6.59
CA THR A 116 0.17 9.90 7.38
C THR A 116 0.54 8.62 6.64
N LEU A 117 1.85 8.38 6.45
CA LEU A 117 2.40 7.17 5.86
C LEU A 117 3.21 6.41 6.92
N THR A 118 2.91 5.13 7.13
CA THR A 118 3.58 4.27 8.10
C THR A 118 4.10 3.02 7.39
N ASP A 119 5.42 2.91 7.21
CA ASP A 119 6.04 1.71 6.66
C ASP A 119 5.96 0.56 7.67
N GLU A 120 5.50 -0.61 7.24
CA GLU A 120 5.30 -1.78 8.09
C GLU A 120 6.46 -2.78 7.99
N TYR A 121 6.83 -3.15 6.76
CA TYR A 121 7.93 -4.06 6.47
C TYR A 121 8.48 -3.83 5.04
N LYS A 122 9.67 -4.37 4.81
CA LYS A 122 10.38 -4.26 3.53
C LYS A 122 10.48 -5.63 2.85
N ASN A 123 10.68 -5.61 1.55
CA ASN A 123 11.02 -6.81 0.79
C ASN A 123 12.40 -7.34 1.25
N MET A 124 12.43 -8.60 1.69
CA MET A 124 13.66 -9.25 2.17
C MET A 124 14.63 -9.64 1.04
N GLU A 125 14.20 -9.52 -0.21
CA GLU A 125 15.01 -9.92 -1.37
C GLU A 125 16.42 -9.32 -1.36
N CYS A 126 16.54 -8.03 -0.99
CA CYS A 126 17.84 -7.35 -0.95
C CYS A 126 18.83 -8.01 0.02
N ILE A 127 18.36 -8.61 1.09
CA ILE A 127 19.20 -9.35 2.06
C ILE A 127 19.44 -10.77 1.55
N ILE A 128 18.38 -11.47 1.10
CA ILE A 128 18.49 -12.86 0.68
C ILE A 128 19.37 -13.02 -0.57
N LYS A 129 19.41 -12.03 -1.47
CA LYS A 129 20.30 -12.02 -2.65
C LYS A 129 21.80 -12.20 -2.28
N GLU A 130 22.21 -11.74 -1.12
CA GLU A 130 23.58 -11.95 -0.61
C GLU A 130 23.77 -13.35 0.00
N HIS A 131 22.68 -14.10 0.19
CA HIS A 131 22.64 -15.41 0.83
C HIS A 131 21.94 -16.47 0.01
N MET A 132 22.06 -16.43 -1.32
CA MET A 132 21.34 -17.33 -2.25
C MET A 132 21.64 -18.81 -2.00
N TYR A 133 22.75 -19.16 -1.32
CA TYR A 133 23.02 -20.52 -0.89
C TYR A 133 21.90 -21.12 -0.01
N LEU A 134 21.12 -20.29 0.70
CA LEU A 134 19.95 -20.75 1.47
C LEU A 134 18.86 -21.30 0.54
N ILE A 135 18.66 -20.62 -0.58
CA ILE A 135 17.68 -21.02 -1.60
C ILE A 135 18.16 -22.31 -2.30
N ASP A 136 19.47 -22.41 -2.59
CA ASP A 136 20.05 -23.61 -3.18
C ASP A 136 19.90 -24.82 -2.23
N TYR A 137 20.07 -24.65 -0.92
CA TYR A 137 19.82 -25.70 0.06
C TYR A 137 18.34 -26.11 0.10
N ALA A 138 17.42 -25.16 0.03
CA ALA A 138 15.98 -25.45 -0.02
C ALA A 138 15.63 -26.23 -1.30
N ARG A 139 16.16 -25.84 -2.46
CA ARG A 139 15.98 -26.54 -3.75
C ARG A 139 16.53 -27.99 -3.67
N GLN A 140 17.72 -28.14 -3.10
CA GLN A 140 18.31 -29.46 -2.92
C GLN A 140 17.46 -30.34 -1.98
N ALA A 141 16.89 -29.76 -0.93
CA ALA A 141 16.00 -30.49 -0.03
C ALA A 141 14.71 -30.93 -0.74
N CYS A 142 14.10 -30.08 -1.57
CA CYS A 142 12.96 -30.42 -2.41
C CYS A 142 13.31 -31.60 -3.37
N ALA A 143 14.46 -31.50 -4.05
CA ALA A 143 14.91 -32.55 -4.96
C ALA A 143 15.14 -33.89 -4.24
N ASN A 144 15.76 -33.88 -3.04
CA ASN A 144 15.99 -35.07 -2.23
C ASN A 144 14.68 -35.72 -1.73
N ALA A 145 13.67 -34.93 -1.49
CA ALA A 145 12.33 -35.34 -1.07
C ALA A 145 11.42 -35.76 -2.25
N ASN A 146 11.86 -35.62 -3.50
CA ASN A 146 11.06 -35.74 -4.71
C ASN A 146 9.81 -34.83 -4.72
N VAL A 147 9.93 -33.62 -4.15
CA VAL A 147 8.90 -32.57 -4.15
C VAL A 147 9.23 -31.56 -5.23
N PRO A 148 8.31 -31.24 -6.15
CA PRO A 148 8.51 -30.16 -7.11
C PRO A 148 8.74 -28.82 -6.39
N GLU A 149 9.78 -28.08 -6.79
CA GLU A 149 10.00 -26.72 -6.26
C GLU A 149 9.02 -25.74 -6.89
N ASP A 150 8.49 -24.81 -6.08
CA ASP A 150 7.73 -23.64 -6.51
C ASP A 150 8.38 -22.39 -5.94
N ILE A 151 9.00 -21.60 -6.82
CA ILE A 151 9.65 -20.34 -6.44
C ILE A 151 8.76 -19.19 -6.89
N SER A 152 7.97 -18.66 -5.95
CA SER A 152 7.01 -17.58 -6.20
C SER A 152 7.18 -16.44 -5.20
N PRO A 153 6.81 -15.19 -5.58
CA PRO A 153 6.84 -14.06 -4.66
C PRO A 153 5.67 -14.13 -3.67
N ILE A 154 5.92 -13.68 -2.44
CA ILE A 154 4.86 -13.54 -1.44
C ILE A 154 4.14 -12.20 -1.65
N ARG A 155 2.83 -12.23 -1.88
CA ARG A 155 1.99 -11.03 -1.96
C ARG A 155 1.51 -10.56 -0.57
N GLY A 156 2.41 -10.55 0.39
CA GLY A 156 2.17 -10.18 1.77
C GLY A 156 3.48 -10.03 2.53
N GLY A 157 3.41 -9.99 3.86
CA GLY A 157 4.55 -10.06 4.75
C GLY A 157 4.72 -11.47 5.33
N THR A 158 5.91 -11.76 5.85
CA THR A 158 6.25 -13.02 6.51
C THR A 158 7.16 -12.75 7.71
N ASP A 159 7.31 -13.73 8.59
CA ASP A 159 8.30 -13.65 9.66
C ASP A 159 9.73 -13.55 9.10
N GLY A 160 9.99 -14.17 7.95
CA GLY A 160 11.26 -14.07 7.25
C GLY A 160 11.66 -12.63 6.94
N CYS A 161 10.72 -11.79 6.47
CA CYS A 161 11.04 -10.40 6.17
C CYS A 161 11.36 -9.58 7.42
N LYS A 162 10.77 -9.90 8.58
CA LYS A 162 11.09 -9.23 9.86
C LYS A 162 12.44 -9.68 10.41
N LEU A 163 12.78 -10.96 10.24
CA LEU A 163 14.02 -11.54 10.71
C LEU A 163 15.24 -11.11 9.86
N SER A 164 15.05 -10.95 8.55
CA SER A 164 16.12 -10.58 7.61
C SER A 164 16.73 -9.20 7.90
N PHE A 165 16.01 -8.30 8.58
CA PHE A 165 16.48 -6.95 8.90
C PHE A 165 16.89 -6.79 10.38
N LYS A 166 17.10 -7.89 11.12
CA LYS A 166 17.63 -7.90 12.49
C LYS A 166 19.08 -8.29 12.52
#